data_9a3c020bb6806a0a71a11da42a2ef0ac
#
_entry.id   9a3c020bb6806a0a71a11da42a2ef0ac
#
_cell.length_a   1.000
_cell.length_b   1.000
_cell.length_c   1.000
_cell.angle_alpha   90.00
_cell.angle_beta   90.00
_cell.angle_gamma   90.00
#
_symmetry.space_group_name_H-M   'P 1'
#
loop_
_entity.id
_entity.type
_entity.pdbx_description
1 polymer ?
#
loop_
_entity_poly.entity_id
_entity_poly.type
_entity_poly.pdbx_seq_one_letter_code
_entity_poly.pdbx_strand_id
1 'polypeptide(L)' 'MLLLTETVLLSHAVVRIELAVDGSYRLSYDELVVYENGKRRVRGRVQPYELRSVEQLRYDFERDVEAAGGRLG' A
#
# COMPACT_ATOMS: atom_id res chain seq x y z
N MET A 1 -16.21 2.36 9.10
CA MET A 1 -15.90 3.78 8.81
C MET A 1 -14.42 3.93 8.45
N LEU A 2 -14.10 4.70 7.42
CA LEU A 2 -12.73 4.97 7.02
C LEU A 2 -12.18 6.16 7.79
N LEU A 3 -10.97 6.02 8.36
CA LEU A 3 -10.24 7.13 8.97
C LEU A 3 -9.58 7.99 7.91
N LEU A 4 -9.12 7.35 6.84
CA LEU A 4 -8.41 8.02 5.76
C LEU A 4 -8.67 7.28 4.47
N THR A 5 -9.06 8.01 3.45
CA THR A 5 -9.13 7.50 2.08
C THR A 5 -8.42 8.52 1.20
N GLU A 6 -7.41 8.06 0.48
CA GLU A 6 -6.61 8.93 -0.37
C GLU A 6 -6.38 8.23 -1.70
N THR A 7 -6.58 8.95 -2.79
CA THR A 7 -6.30 8.45 -4.13
C THR A 7 -5.42 9.48 -4.83
N VAL A 8 -4.27 9.03 -5.30
CA VAL A 8 -3.33 9.88 -6.04
C VAL A 8 -3.20 9.34 -7.45
N LEU A 9 -3.52 10.18 -8.42
CA LEU A 9 -3.40 9.85 -9.84
C LEU A 9 -2.05 10.34 -10.33
N LEU A 10 -1.15 9.41 -10.58
CA LEU A 10 0.13 9.71 -11.20
C LEU A 10 -0.02 9.56 -12.72
N SER A 11 0.93 10.11 -13.47
CA SER A 11 0.88 10.00 -14.93
C SER A 11 1.01 8.57 -15.44
N HIS A 12 1.48 7.66 -14.61
CA HIS A 12 1.79 6.27 -14.97
C HIS A 12 1.12 5.23 -14.07
N ALA A 13 0.42 5.65 -13.00
CA ALA A 13 -0.16 4.71 -12.04
C ALA A 13 -1.20 5.39 -11.15
N VAL A 14 -2.02 4.59 -10.48
CA VAL A 14 -2.97 5.03 -9.48
C VAL A 14 -2.55 4.49 -8.13
N VAL A 15 -2.40 5.37 -7.14
CA VAL A 15 -2.08 5.00 -5.77
C VAL A 15 -3.32 5.20 -4.91
N ARG A 16 -3.68 4.19 -4.12
CA ARG A 16 -4.79 4.27 -3.19
C ARG A 16 -4.33 3.91 -1.79
N ILE A 17 -4.82 4.67 -0.81
CA ILE A 17 -4.54 4.45 0.60
C ILE A 17 -5.87 4.51 1.33
N GLU A 18 -6.22 3.43 2.03
CA GLU A 18 -7.43 3.33 2.81
C GLU A 18 -7.09 2.81 4.20
N LEU A 19 -7.52 3.54 5.23
CA LEU A 19 -7.36 3.15 6.63
C LEU A 19 -8.72 3.24 7.30
N ALA A 20 -9.10 2.20 8.03
CA ALA A 20 -10.39 2.11 8.69
C ALA A 20 -10.25 2.15 10.20
N VAL A 21 -11.33 2.53 10.87
CA VAL A 21 -11.39 2.66 12.33
C VAL A 21 -11.14 1.31 13.01
N ASP A 22 -11.55 0.21 12.39
CA ASP A 22 -11.38 -1.13 12.95
C ASP A 22 -9.97 -1.70 12.80
N GLY A 23 -9.05 -0.91 12.22
CA GLY A 23 -7.68 -1.33 12.00
C GLY A 23 -7.43 -1.98 10.64
N SER A 24 -8.47 -2.18 9.84
CA SER A 24 -8.27 -2.67 8.48
C SER A 24 -7.64 -1.60 7.61
N TYR A 25 -6.87 -2.02 6.60
CA TYR A 25 -6.16 -1.08 5.73
C TYR A 25 -5.93 -1.69 4.36
N ARG A 26 -5.76 -0.83 3.37
CA ARG A 26 -5.34 -1.24 2.04
C ARG A 26 -4.54 -0.11 1.39
N LEU A 27 -3.31 -0.41 1.00
CA LEU A 27 -2.47 0.48 0.21
C LEU A 27 -2.17 -0.22 -1.11
N SER A 28 -2.33 0.46 -2.21
CA SER A 28 -2.07 -0.14 -3.51
C SER A 28 -1.41 0.84 -4.48
N TYR A 29 -0.50 0.31 -5.28
CA TYR A 29 0.10 0.98 -6.43
C TYR A 29 -0.28 0.14 -7.65
N ASP A 30 -1.37 0.50 -8.32
CA ASP A 30 -2.04 -0.33 -9.32
C ASP A 30 -2.22 -1.76 -8.77
N GLU A 31 -1.84 -2.78 -9.56
CA GLU A 31 -1.79 -4.17 -9.10
C GLU A 31 -0.38 -4.65 -8.79
N LEU A 32 0.61 -3.77 -8.92
CA LEU A 32 2.01 -4.13 -8.75
C LEU A 32 2.38 -4.37 -7.29
N VAL A 33 1.91 -3.49 -6.40
CA VAL A 33 2.14 -3.60 -4.95
C VAL A 33 0.83 -3.36 -4.23
N VAL A 34 0.41 -4.30 -3.40
CA VAL A 34 -0.79 -4.18 -2.58
C VAL A 34 -0.49 -4.64 -1.17
N TYR A 35 -0.76 -3.76 -0.20
CA TYR A 35 -0.72 -4.09 1.22
C TYR A 35 -2.14 -4.08 1.74
N GLU A 36 -2.59 -5.21 2.30
CA GLU A 36 -3.97 -5.35 2.74
C GLU A 36 -4.07 -6.29 3.93
N ASN A 37 -4.54 -5.77 5.06
CA ASN A 37 -4.97 -6.57 6.23
C ASN A 37 -4.04 -7.74 6.59
N GLY A 38 -2.77 -7.44 6.86
CA GLY A 38 -1.81 -8.44 7.30
C GLY A 38 -1.12 -9.19 6.18
N LYS A 39 -1.32 -8.77 4.94
CA LYS A 39 -0.68 -9.38 3.78
C LYS A 39 -0.09 -8.32 2.88
N ARG A 40 0.99 -8.66 2.20
CA ARG A 40 1.53 -7.81 1.14
C ARG A 40 1.73 -8.64 -0.12
N ARG A 41 1.40 -8.05 -1.25
CA ARG A 41 1.59 -8.67 -2.56
C ARG A 41 2.47 -7.76 -3.40
N VAL A 42 3.58 -8.29 -3.86
CA VAL A 42 4.51 -7.57 -4.73
C VAL A 42 4.73 -8.42 -5.96
N ARG A 43 4.35 -7.92 -7.12
CA ARG A 43 4.44 -8.62 -8.39
C ARG A 43 3.78 -10.00 -8.35
N GLY A 44 2.62 -10.08 -7.68
CA GLY A 44 1.86 -11.31 -7.55
C GLY A 44 2.33 -12.27 -6.46
N ARG A 45 3.41 -11.96 -5.77
CA ARG A 45 3.90 -12.78 -4.65
C ARG A 45 3.29 -12.30 -3.36
N VAL A 46 2.57 -13.18 -2.68
CA VAL A 46 1.90 -12.86 -1.40
C VAL A 46 2.75 -13.33 -0.25
N GLN A 47 2.92 -12.43 0.74
CA GLN A 47 3.65 -12.71 1.98
C GLN A 47 2.89 -12.12 3.16
N PRO A 48 3.05 -12.68 4.36
CA PRO A 48 2.48 -12.07 5.55
C PRO A 48 3.16 -10.74 5.84
N TYR A 49 2.40 -9.81 6.39
CA TYR A 49 2.93 -8.50 6.78
C TYR A 49 2.39 -8.15 8.16
N GLU A 50 3.28 -7.80 9.09
CA GLU A 50 2.91 -7.39 10.43
C GLU A 50 2.84 -5.86 10.49
N LEU A 51 1.65 -5.32 10.75
CA LEU A 51 1.45 -3.89 10.91
C LEU A 51 1.99 -3.45 12.27
N ARG A 52 2.92 -2.49 12.26
CA ARG A 52 3.50 -1.93 13.49
C ARG A 52 3.05 -0.51 13.72
N SER A 53 3.05 0.32 12.69
CA SER A 53 2.59 1.69 12.73
C SER A 53 2.22 2.12 11.32
N VAL A 54 1.46 3.22 11.21
CA VAL A 54 1.09 3.77 9.91
C VAL A 54 2.34 4.28 9.18
N GLU A 55 3.27 4.91 9.89
CA GLU A 55 4.51 5.40 9.29
C GLU A 55 5.34 4.25 8.73
N GLN A 56 5.47 3.16 9.47
CA GLN A 56 6.22 2.00 9.01
C GLN A 56 5.53 1.34 7.82
N LEU A 57 4.20 1.26 7.85
CA LEU A 57 3.42 0.71 6.74
C LEU A 57 3.66 1.51 5.46
N ARG A 58 3.61 2.83 5.54
CA ARG A 58 3.86 3.69 4.36
C ARG A 58 5.29 3.55 3.86
N TYR A 59 6.25 3.52 4.76
CA TYR A 59 7.65 3.35 4.40
C TYR A 59 7.88 2.02 3.67
N ASP A 60 7.36 0.93 4.22
CA ASP A 60 7.52 -0.39 3.61
C ASP A 60 6.84 -0.47 2.24
N PHE A 61 5.65 0.14 2.12
CA PHE A 61 4.92 0.20 0.86
C PHE A 61 5.72 0.96 -0.20
N GLU A 62 6.22 2.14 0.14
CA GLU A 62 6.99 2.96 -0.79
C GLU A 62 8.27 2.26 -1.23
N ARG A 63 8.94 1.60 -0.30
CA ARG A 63 10.16 0.85 -0.61
C ARG A 63 9.86 -0.29 -1.58
N ASP A 64 8.77 -1.02 -1.36
CA ASP A 64 8.40 -2.12 -2.25
C ASP A 64 7.98 -1.62 -3.63
N VAL A 65 7.32 -0.47 -3.72
CA VAL A 65 6.97 0.15 -5.00
C VAL A 65 8.25 0.45 -5.79
N GLU A 66 9.23 1.07 -5.16
CA GLU A 66 10.48 1.40 -5.84
C GLU A 66 11.25 0.14 -6.23
N ALA A 67 11.31 -0.85 -5.35
CA ALA A 67 12.00 -2.10 -5.62
C ALA A 67 11.34 -2.88 -6.76
N ALA A 68 10.04 -2.72 -6.94
CA ALA A 68 9.30 -3.38 -8.01
C ALA A 68 9.34 -2.62 -9.34
N GLY A 69 10.04 -1.50 -9.38
CA GLY A 69 10.17 -0.70 -10.59
C GLY A 69 9.15 0.41 -10.74
N GLY A 70 8.32 0.65 -9.71
CA GLY A 70 7.36 1.74 -9.70
C GLY A 70 7.99 3.07 -9.28
N ARG A 71 7.23 4.15 -9.39
CA ARG A 71 7.63 5.48 -8.94
C ARG A 71 6.46 6.20 -8.33
N LEU A 72 6.71 6.88 -7.22
CA LEU A 72 5.68 7.60 -6.47
C LEU A 72 5.72 9.12 -6.70
N GLY A 73 6.57 9.56 -7.54
CA GLY A 73 6.65 10.99 -7.82
C GLY A 73 7.15 11.34 -9.20
#